data_dcb0bf8d0638cffea8f49fb31ef1a149
#
_entry.id   dcb0bf8d0638cffea8f49fb31ef1a149
#
_cell.length_a   1.000
_cell.length_b   1.000
_cell.length_c   1.000
_cell.angle_alpha   90.00
_cell.angle_beta   90.00
_cell.angle_gamma   90.00
#
_symmetry.space_group_name_H-M   'P 1'
#
loop_
_entity.id
_entity.type
_entity.pdbx_description
1 polymer ?
#
loop_
_entity_poly.entity_id
_entity_poly.type
_entity_poly.pdbx_seq_one_letter_code
_entity_poly.pdbx_strand_id
1 'polypeptide(L)'
;TANAFSTDQGILFVTTGLIAQLTSEAQLAYVLAHEIAHYKEKHVVETFDWSLKNRRYGDNINRLANHSKEQEFEADKLGIKMYYDAGYSSSDIFSTFDVLMYSYLPFDEIEFPFTYFNSTQIYIPQSLFPDKKYPIKAEEDYDDENSSHPNIKKRKEAAEKEIGALSNWGEATQYLGNTRFNTIRNIARFESVRSDILDASYADAMYSIFLLEREFPTSIYLKRMKAQVWLNLMLFKKENVSSKTIDRTADLEGESAALHFFLKKLNKEGMSTLALRQVYDLHKAYPEDKEISAVYDKLINDLTSFDKFKTELYSKKTFQEAAQDYVNAKKDTSKAAVTDTTTKKGSKYDRIKNKKNADLPDNFDSTKFYLYGITDILIDPTFQEIYESNKKKLSDKEKDDAAYEALTPKEKKVHNKKEDAEQYSMGINEVIVVEPMVVSYRRGNVDNVKSEKLEAIFSDAIENSAQMARVTTYPIDSRSLINKGADGFNERSTLISLLNQLAEEEDVNMFPVDFQLLNSIQENYGTSKVMFSLVEHEYAPDINFGTLYSSIIFPPIFLIYFPNAILTGNNTEINVLILDMEAGKIENGMSYYFKDSPKRIQLGAHMYDIFKKLSTTPTN
;
A
#
# COMPACT_ATOMS: atom_id res chain seq x y z
N THR A 1 -11.12 -1.43 -2.04
CA THR A 1 -12.12 -2.03 -2.96
C THR A 1 -13.51 -1.44 -2.73
N ALA A 2 -14.29 -1.24 -3.83
CA ALA A 2 -15.68 -0.82 -3.76
C ALA A 2 -16.56 -2.06 -3.51
N ASN A 3 -17.24 -2.12 -2.34
CA ASN A 3 -18.10 -3.24 -1.97
C ASN A 3 -19.15 -2.85 -0.94
N ALA A 4 -20.24 -3.61 -0.89
CA ALA A 4 -21.18 -3.63 0.21
C ALA A 4 -21.60 -5.09 0.45
N PHE A 5 -21.95 -5.45 1.66
CA PHE A 5 -22.49 -6.78 1.97
C PHE A 5 -23.28 -6.79 3.27
N SER A 6 -24.20 -7.71 3.37
CA SER A 6 -25.00 -7.96 4.56
C SER A 6 -24.59 -9.26 5.25
N THR A 7 -24.80 -9.34 6.57
CA THR A 7 -24.60 -10.56 7.35
C THR A 7 -25.94 -11.23 7.68
N ASP A 8 -25.88 -12.48 8.11
CA ASP A 8 -27.03 -13.24 8.62
C ASP A 8 -27.67 -12.64 9.88
N GLN A 9 -26.93 -11.75 10.58
CA GLN A 9 -27.40 -11.04 11.78
C GLN A 9 -28.00 -9.67 11.46
N GLY A 10 -28.07 -9.28 10.18
CA GLY A 10 -28.64 -8.00 9.74
C GLY A 10 -27.70 -6.81 9.89
N ILE A 11 -26.39 -7.05 9.96
CA ILE A 11 -25.38 -5.99 9.90
C ILE A 11 -25.06 -5.74 8.42
N LEU A 12 -25.12 -4.47 8.02
CA LEU A 12 -24.76 -4.02 6.67
C LEU A 12 -23.39 -3.36 6.72
N PHE A 13 -22.52 -3.78 5.83
CA PHE A 13 -21.20 -3.17 5.63
C PHE A 13 -21.17 -2.46 4.29
N VAL A 14 -20.68 -1.23 4.29
CA VAL A 14 -20.42 -0.44 3.07
C VAL A 14 -18.99 0.05 3.16
N THR A 15 -18.18 -0.30 2.17
CA THR A 15 -16.77 0.09 2.17
C THR A 15 -16.61 1.58 1.83
N THR A 16 -15.55 2.19 2.36
CA THR A 16 -15.17 3.57 1.98
C THR A 16 -14.90 3.68 0.48
N GLY A 17 -14.33 2.64 -0.14
CA GLY A 17 -14.11 2.58 -1.58
C GLY A 17 -15.42 2.68 -2.39
N LEU A 18 -16.50 2.04 -1.97
CA LEU A 18 -17.80 2.20 -2.64
C LEU A 18 -18.36 3.61 -2.43
N ILE A 19 -18.34 4.12 -1.21
CA ILE A 19 -18.85 5.48 -0.92
C ILE A 19 -18.08 6.53 -1.73
N ALA A 20 -16.78 6.38 -1.93
CA ALA A 20 -15.96 7.29 -2.73
C ALA A 20 -16.40 7.36 -4.20
N GLN A 21 -16.90 6.24 -4.76
CA GLN A 21 -17.36 6.10 -6.14
C GLN A 21 -18.79 6.63 -6.36
N LEU A 22 -19.66 6.53 -5.35
CA LEU A 22 -21.04 6.96 -5.48
C LEU A 22 -21.15 8.47 -5.70
N THR A 23 -22.09 8.88 -6.56
CA THR A 23 -22.29 10.28 -6.92
C THR A 23 -23.52 10.90 -6.25
N SER A 24 -24.45 10.07 -5.74
CA SER A 24 -25.70 10.52 -5.11
C SER A 24 -26.09 9.67 -3.90
N GLU A 25 -26.89 10.27 -3.00
CA GLU A 25 -27.53 9.55 -1.90
C GLU A 25 -28.46 8.44 -2.44
N ALA A 26 -29.12 8.69 -3.58
CA ALA A 26 -30.04 7.73 -4.18
C ALA A 26 -29.31 6.45 -4.63
N GLN A 27 -28.11 6.55 -5.16
CA GLN A 27 -27.29 5.37 -5.46
C GLN A 27 -26.96 4.57 -4.20
N LEU A 28 -26.57 5.23 -3.10
CA LEU A 28 -26.33 4.57 -1.82
C LEU A 28 -27.61 3.89 -1.29
N ALA A 29 -28.76 4.56 -1.41
CA ALA A 29 -30.05 4.00 -0.99
C ALA A 29 -30.39 2.73 -1.78
N TYR A 30 -30.11 2.68 -3.08
CA TYR A 30 -30.35 1.49 -3.87
C TYR A 30 -29.39 0.34 -3.48
N VAL A 31 -28.11 0.63 -3.24
CA VAL A 31 -27.16 -0.38 -2.71
C VAL A 31 -27.66 -0.93 -1.37
N LEU A 32 -28.06 -0.06 -0.45
CA LEU A 32 -28.59 -0.52 0.84
C LEU A 32 -29.88 -1.35 0.70
N ALA A 33 -30.79 -0.99 -0.21
CA ALA A 33 -31.98 -1.76 -0.49
C ALA A 33 -31.64 -3.16 -1.04
N HIS A 34 -30.65 -3.27 -1.90
CA HIS A 34 -30.13 -4.53 -2.42
C HIS A 34 -29.53 -5.41 -1.29
N GLU A 35 -28.72 -4.85 -0.41
CA GLU A 35 -28.13 -5.58 0.71
C GLU A 35 -29.19 -6.01 1.76
N ILE A 36 -30.18 -5.17 2.00
CA ILE A 36 -31.35 -5.53 2.84
C ILE A 36 -32.14 -6.68 2.20
N ALA A 37 -32.23 -6.74 0.87
CA ALA A 37 -32.88 -7.84 0.18
C ALA A 37 -32.14 -9.16 0.42
N HIS A 38 -30.82 -9.19 0.30
CA HIS A 38 -30.00 -10.37 0.64
C HIS A 38 -30.24 -10.87 2.06
N TYR A 39 -30.31 -9.95 3.04
CA TYR A 39 -30.62 -10.30 4.42
C TYR A 39 -32.03 -10.88 4.58
N LYS A 40 -33.05 -10.26 3.98
CA LYS A 40 -34.45 -10.68 4.08
C LYS A 40 -34.70 -12.05 3.48
N GLU A 41 -34.12 -12.32 2.32
CA GLU A 41 -34.21 -13.60 1.62
C GLU A 41 -33.24 -14.65 2.19
N LYS A 42 -32.39 -14.30 3.18
CA LYS A 42 -31.44 -15.17 3.86
C LYS A 42 -30.37 -15.78 2.94
N HIS A 43 -29.97 -15.08 1.89
CA HIS A 43 -29.05 -15.58 0.89
C HIS A 43 -27.72 -16.04 1.49
N VAL A 44 -27.20 -15.34 2.53
CA VAL A 44 -25.96 -15.72 3.24
C VAL A 44 -26.09 -17.12 3.88
N VAL A 45 -27.23 -17.36 4.58
CA VAL A 45 -27.48 -18.65 5.24
C VAL A 45 -27.65 -19.76 4.21
N GLU A 46 -28.40 -19.50 3.15
CA GLU A 46 -28.64 -20.47 2.07
C GLU A 46 -27.35 -20.85 1.35
N THR A 47 -26.51 -19.88 1.02
CA THR A 47 -25.20 -20.09 0.41
C THR A 47 -24.28 -20.91 1.32
N PHE A 48 -24.28 -20.61 2.63
CA PHE A 48 -23.51 -21.39 3.61
C PHE A 48 -24.02 -22.83 3.69
N ASP A 49 -25.33 -23.04 3.85
CA ASP A 49 -25.95 -24.37 3.89
C ASP A 49 -25.70 -25.16 2.59
N TRP A 50 -25.78 -24.49 1.45
CA TRP A 50 -25.49 -25.08 0.16
C TRP A 50 -24.02 -25.54 0.09
N SER A 51 -23.08 -24.70 0.54
CA SER A 51 -21.65 -25.00 0.56
C SER A 51 -21.33 -26.19 1.46
N LEU A 52 -21.98 -26.28 2.62
CA LEU A 52 -21.84 -27.41 3.55
C LEU A 52 -22.32 -28.74 2.92
N LYS A 53 -23.47 -28.73 2.24
CA LYS A 53 -24.07 -29.93 1.61
C LYS A 53 -23.24 -30.41 0.43
N ASN A 54 -22.56 -29.54 -0.28
CA ASN A 54 -21.89 -29.83 -1.54
C ASN A 54 -20.36 -29.92 -1.43
N ARG A 55 -19.76 -29.93 -0.24
CA ARG A 55 -18.30 -30.03 0.00
C ARG A 55 -17.57 -31.19 -0.67
N ARG A 56 -18.28 -32.20 -1.18
CA ARG A 56 -17.69 -33.47 -1.65
C ARG A 56 -17.51 -33.60 -3.16
N TYR A 57 -17.87 -32.62 -3.98
CA TYR A 57 -17.85 -32.74 -5.43
C TYR A 57 -17.02 -31.63 -6.09
N GLY A 58 -16.05 -32.01 -6.94
CA GLY A 58 -15.12 -31.13 -7.61
C GLY A 58 -15.73 -30.12 -8.63
N ASP A 59 -16.98 -30.35 -9.09
CA ASP A 59 -17.69 -29.50 -10.07
C ASP A 59 -18.53 -28.38 -9.39
N ASN A 60 -18.25 -28.07 -8.16
CA ASN A 60 -19.14 -27.22 -7.35
C ASN A 60 -19.00 -25.72 -7.61
N ILE A 61 -17.90 -25.24 -8.22
CA ILE A 61 -17.65 -23.82 -8.43
C ILE A 61 -18.72 -23.23 -9.35
N ASN A 62 -18.99 -23.86 -10.49
CA ASN A 62 -19.98 -23.37 -11.46
C ASN A 62 -21.43 -23.43 -10.91
N ARG A 63 -21.72 -24.43 -10.08
CA ARG A 63 -23.05 -24.53 -9.43
C ARG A 63 -23.23 -23.49 -8.35
N LEU A 64 -22.19 -23.19 -7.56
CA LEU A 64 -22.21 -22.12 -6.57
C LEU A 64 -22.37 -20.76 -7.26
N ALA A 65 -21.63 -20.52 -8.34
CA ALA A 65 -21.73 -19.30 -9.12
C ALA A 65 -23.14 -19.09 -9.69
N ASN A 66 -23.78 -20.14 -10.23
CA ASN A 66 -25.15 -20.03 -10.75
C ASN A 66 -26.18 -19.78 -9.64
N HIS A 67 -26.06 -20.45 -8.50
CA HIS A 67 -26.94 -20.19 -7.35
C HIS A 67 -26.80 -18.76 -6.83
N SER A 68 -25.57 -18.26 -6.76
CA SER A 68 -25.32 -16.86 -6.39
C SER A 68 -25.92 -15.86 -7.38
N LYS A 69 -25.87 -16.15 -8.70
CA LYS A 69 -26.50 -15.29 -9.74
C LYS A 69 -28.03 -15.20 -9.59
N GLU A 70 -28.69 -16.31 -9.26
CA GLU A 70 -30.13 -16.29 -8.99
C GLU A 70 -30.45 -15.41 -7.79
N GLN A 71 -29.68 -15.52 -6.71
CA GLN A 71 -29.80 -14.65 -5.52
C GLN A 71 -29.57 -13.17 -5.83
N GLU A 72 -28.66 -12.83 -6.73
CA GLU A 72 -28.42 -11.46 -7.18
C GLU A 72 -29.67 -10.88 -7.90
N PHE A 73 -30.29 -11.64 -8.79
CA PHE A 73 -31.52 -11.19 -9.46
C PHE A 73 -32.70 -11.04 -8.49
N GLU A 74 -32.82 -11.89 -7.50
CA GLU A 74 -33.83 -11.79 -6.45
C GLU A 74 -33.58 -10.57 -5.58
N ALA A 75 -32.31 -10.31 -5.21
CA ALA A 75 -31.93 -9.13 -4.45
C ALA A 75 -32.15 -7.83 -5.23
N ASP A 76 -31.81 -7.79 -6.53
CA ASP A 76 -32.10 -6.64 -7.39
C ASP A 76 -33.60 -6.37 -7.46
N LYS A 77 -34.42 -7.41 -7.69
CA LYS A 77 -35.87 -7.26 -7.77
C LYS A 77 -36.51 -6.74 -6.47
N LEU A 78 -36.15 -7.35 -5.35
CA LEU A 78 -36.69 -6.91 -4.04
C LEU A 78 -36.10 -5.55 -3.65
N GLY A 79 -34.83 -5.30 -3.95
CA GLY A 79 -34.16 -4.01 -3.75
C GLY A 79 -34.83 -2.88 -4.50
N ILE A 80 -35.14 -3.08 -5.80
CA ILE A 80 -35.91 -2.13 -6.63
C ILE A 80 -37.29 -1.84 -5.98
N LYS A 81 -37.99 -2.87 -5.50
CA LYS A 81 -39.26 -2.72 -4.83
C LYS A 81 -39.16 -1.89 -3.55
N MET A 82 -38.15 -2.18 -2.71
CA MET A 82 -37.94 -1.41 -1.46
C MET A 82 -37.54 0.04 -1.75
N TYR A 83 -36.72 0.26 -2.75
CA TYR A 83 -36.31 1.58 -3.19
C TYR A 83 -37.48 2.40 -3.75
N TYR A 84 -38.36 1.76 -4.53
CA TYR A 84 -39.62 2.34 -4.97
C TYR A 84 -40.54 2.71 -3.80
N ASP A 85 -40.76 1.79 -2.83
CA ASP A 85 -41.61 2.00 -1.66
C ASP A 85 -41.06 3.11 -0.76
N ALA A 86 -39.74 3.33 -0.78
CA ALA A 86 -39.12 4.46 -0.10
C ALA A 86 -39.31 5.80 -0.81
N GLY A 87 -39.94 5.83 -2.01
CA GLY A 87 -40.26 7.04 -2.75
C GLY A 87 -39.13 7.67 -3.54
N TYR A 88 -38.06 6.94 -3.78
CA TYR A 88 -36.94 7.41 -4.64
C TYR A 88 -37.33 7.39 -6.13
N SER A 89 -36.65 8.23 -6.91
CA SER A 89 -36.70 8.22 -8.38
C SER A 89 -35.95 7.03 -8.96
N SER A 90 -36.47 6.41 -10.01
CA SER A 90 -35.77 5.31 -10.72
C SER A 90 -34.49 5.74 -11.46
N SER A 91 -34.20 7.03 -11.55
CA SER A 91 -33.10 7.59 -12.38
C SER A 91 -31.71 7.10 -12.00
N ASP A 92 -31.49 6.80 -10.71
CA ASP A 92 -30.16 6.45 -10.19
C ASP A 92 -29.87 4.94 -10.17
N ILE A 93 -30.87 4.09 -10.47
CA ILE A 93 -30.70 2.62 -10.43
C ILE A 93 -29.66 2.16 -11.47
N PHE A 94 -29.78 2.60 -12.73
CA PHE A 94 -28.84 2.21 -13.79
C PHE A 94 -27.42 2.75 -13.55
N SER A 95 -27.33 3.99 -13.08
CA SER A 95 -26.03 4.59 -12.77
C SER A 95 -25.32 3.89 -11.60
N THR A 96 -26.06 3.20 -10.71
CA THR A 96 -25.46 2.37 -9.65
C THR A 96 -24.77 1.13 -10.25
N PHE A 97 -25.34 0.51 -11.28
CA PHE A 97 -24.67 -0.57 -12.01
C PHE A 97 -23.41 -0.09 -12.73
N ASP A 98 -23.41 1.16 -13.23
CA ASP A 98 -22.20 1.76 -13.82
C ASP A 98 -21.11 1.94 -12.77
N VAL A 99 -21.45 2.37 -11.55
CA VAL A 99 -20.50 2.42 -10.43
C VAL A 99 -19.86 1.06 -10.19
N LEU A 100 -20.63 -0.03 -10.18
CA LEU A 100 -20.10 -1.38 -10.00
C LEU A 100 -19.15 -1.76 -11.15
N MET A 101 -19.49 -1.44 -12.38
CA MET A 101 -18.70 -1.75 -13.57
C MET A 101 -17.35 -1.03 -13.59
N TYR A 102 -17.33 0.24 -13.18
CA TYR A 102 -16.13 1.09 -13.20
C TYR A 102 -15.42 1.20 -11.84
N SER A 103 -15.86 0.44 -10.83
CA SER A 103 -15.38 0.55 -9.45
C SER A 103 -13.89 0.24 -9.25
N TYR A 104 -13.24 -0.39 -10.21
CA TYR A 104 -11.80 -0.65 -10.22
C TYR A 104 -10.97 0.55 -10.70
N LEU A 105 -11.61 1.56 -11.32
CA LEU A 105 -10.98 2.82 -11.73
C LEU A 105 -10.97 3.83 -10.56
N PRO A 106 -10.18 4.90 -10.67
CA PRO A 106 -10.26 6.02 -9.74
C PRO A 106 -11.68 6.59 -9.64
N PHE A 107 -11.99 7.29 -8.55
CA PHE A 107 -13.34 7.84 -8.31
C PHE A 107 -13.71 9.00 -9.24
N ASP A 108 -12.82 9.46 -10.10
CA ASP A 108 -13.06 10.41 -11.19
C ASP A 108 -12.04 10.21 -12.31
N GLU A 109 -12.43 10.51 -13.56
CA GLU A 109 -11.64 10.34 -14.77
C GLU A 109 -11.30 11.70 -15.38
N ILE A 110 -10.19 12.29 -14.94
CA ILE A 110 -9.75 13.62 -15.36
C ILE A 110 -8.33 13.53 -15.93
N GLU A 111 -8.12 14.11 -17.11
CA GLU A 111 -6.83 14.13 -17.79
C GLU A 111 -5.73 14.66 -16.85
N PHE A 112 -4.69 13.82 -16.63
CA PHE A 112 -3.55 14.20 -15.82
C PHE A 112 -2.62 15.11 -16.62
N PRO A 113 -2.44 16.40 -16.22
CA PRO A 113 -1.62 17.32 -16.99
C PRO A 113 -0.14 17.04 -16.81
N PHE A 114 0.60 16.89 -17.90
CA PHE A 114 2.07 16.66 -17.84
C PHE A 114 2.84 17.79 -17.11
N THR A 115 2.22 18.94 -16.91
CA THR A 115 2.80 20.08 -16.19
C THR A 115 2.56 20.08 -14.68
N TYR A 116 1.82 19.08 -14.16
CA TYR A 116 1.40 19.07 -12.76
C TYR A 116 2.57 19.15 -11.74
N PHE A 117 3.70 18.56 -12.07
CA PHE A 117 4.89 18.59 -11.23
C PHE A 117 5.90 19.68 -11.62
N ASN A 118 5.60 20.50 -12.63
CA ASN A 118 6.46 21.61 -13.00
C ASN A 118 6.42 22.75 -11.98
N SER A 119 7.54 23.41 -11.81
CA SER A 119 7.67 24.64 -11.02
C SER A 119 8.65 25.60 -11.71
N THR A 120 8.96 26.72 -11.06
CA THR A 120 10.03 27.61 -11.53
C THR A 120 11.42 26.98 -11.47
N GLN A 121 11.57 25.92 -10.71
CA GLN A 121 12.85 25.24 -10.46
C GLN A 121 13.01 23.94 -11.24
N ILE A 122 11.92 23.29 -11.66
CA ILE A 122 11.98 22.04 -12.41
C ILE A 122 11.02 22.05 -13.61
N TYR A 123 11.53 21.62 -14.74
CA TYR A 123 10.78 21.38 -15.97
C TYR A 123 10.81 19.88 -16.30
N ILE A 124 9.64 19.29 -16.45
CA ILE A 124 9.48 17.89 -16.81
C ILE A 124 9.13 17.80 -18.29
N PRO A 125 9.96 17.14 -19.12
CA PRO A 125 9.71 17.02 -20.54
C PRO A 125 8.45 16.22 -20.85
N GLN A 126 7.62 16.73 -21.76
CA GLN A 126 6.42 16.03 -22.23
C GLN A 126 6.73 14.64 -22.81
N SER A 127 7.95 14.43 -23.32
CA SER A 127 8.39 13.13 -23.85
C SER A 127 8.45 12.01 -22.80
N LEU A 128 8.34 12.33 -21.52
CA LEU A 128 8.23 11.36 -20.42
C LEU A 128 6.80 10.85 -20.24
N PHE A 129 5.81 11.50 -20.82
CA PHE A 129 4.41 11.09 -20.80
C PHE A 129 4.04 10.30 -22.07
N PRO A 130 2.94 9.54 -22.06
CA PRO A 130 2.55 8.73 -23.21
C PRO A 130 2.07 9.59 -24.38
N ASP A 131 2.40 9.15 -25.60
CA ASP A 131 1.88 9.78 -26.83
C ASP A 131 0.45 9.32 -27.19
N LYS A 132 -0.08 8.28 -26.49
CA LYS A 132 -1.38 7.66 -26.76
C LYS A 132 -2.24 7.65 -25.50
N LYS A 133 -3.55 7.64 -25.70
CA LYS A 133 -4.51 7.37 -24.61
C LYS A 133 -4.63 5.87 -24.35
N TYR A 134 -5.00 5.54 -23.13
CA TYR A 134 -5.26 4.17 -22.67
C TYR A 134 -6.79 4.05 -22.46
N PRO A 135 -7.55 3.48 -23.41
CA PRO A 135 -8.99 3.40 -23.30
C PRO A 135 -9.39 2.47 -22.14
N ILE A 136 -10.48 2.81 -21.49
CA ILE A 136 -11.14 1.93 -20.52
C ILE A 136 -11.65 0.70 -21.26
N LYS A 137 -11.44 -0.48 -20.70
CA LYS A 137 -11.76 -1.78 -21.32
C LYS A 137 -13.02 -2.43 -20.74
N ALA A 138 -13.59 -1.85 -19.68
CA ALA A 138 -14.80 -2.38 -19.07
C ALA A 138 -15.94 -2.47 -20.09
N GLU A 139 -16.58 -3.62 -20.15
CA GLU A 139 -17.74 -3.91 -21.01
C GLU A 139 -18.89 -4.43 -20.13
N GLU A 140 -20.13 -4.01 -20.46
CA GLU A 140 -21.31 -4.49 -19.72
C GLU A 140 -21.58 -5.99 -19.95
N ASP A 141 -21.25 -6.50 -21.15
CA ASP A 141 -21.51 -7.86 -21.59
C ASP A 141 -20.25 -8.73 -21.55
N TYR A 142 -19.73 -8.94 -20.33
CA TYR A 142 -18.59 -9.83 -20.11
C TYR A 142 -19.03 -11.26 -19.81
N ASP A 143 -18.12 -12.21 -20.04
CA ASP A 143 -18.36 -13.62 -19.68
C ASP A 143 -18.41 -13.78 -18.14
N ASP A 144 -19.58 -14.15 -17.64
CA ASP A 144 -19.84 -14.33 -16.22
C ASP A 144 -19.98 -15.82 -15.81
N GLU A 145 -19.60 -16.78 -16.65
CA GLU A 145 -19.81 -18.20 -16.39
C GLU A 145 -19.25 -18.64 -15.02
N ASN A 146 -18.07 -18.14 -14.68
CA ASN A 146 -17.39 -18.43 -13.42
C ASN A 146 -17.53 -17.32 -12.36
N SER A 147 -18.35 -16.31 -12.60
CA SER A 147 -18.58 -15.20 -11.65
C SER A 147 -19.71 -15.55 -10.68
N SER A 148 -19.58 -15.09 -9.44
CA SER A 148 -20.66 -15.11 -8.44
C SER A 148 -21.77 -14.10 -8.74
N HIS A 149 -21.51 -13.09 -9.60
CA HIS A 149 -22.48 -12.08 -10.00
C HIS A 149 -22.78 -12.20 -11.50
N PRO A 150 -24.03 -11.97 -11.93
CA PRO A 150 -24.34 -11.82 -13.34
C PRO A 150 -23.64 -10.60 -13.94
N ASN A 151 -23.38 -10.60 -15.24
CA ASN A 151 -22.82 -9.40 -15.87
C ASN A 151 -23.78 -8.21 -15.82
N ILE A 152 -23.22 -7.02 -15.92
CA ILE A 152 -23.95 -5.76 -15.72
C ILE A 152 -25.11 -5.61 -16.73
N LYS A 153 -24.93 -6.05 -17.97
CA LYS A 153 -25.98 -6.03 -19.00
C LYS A 153 -27.20 -6.84 -18.58
N LYS A 154 -27.01 -8.08 -18.11
CA LYS A 154 -28.10 -8.96 -17.64
C LYS A 154 -28.83 -8.35 -16.45
N ARG A 155 -28.10 -7.75 -15.49
CA ARG A 155 -28.69 -7.06 -14.34
C ARG A 155 -29.49 -5.85 -14.77
N LYS A 156 -28.97 -5.00 -15.66
CA LYS A 156 -29.70 -3.85 -16.22
C LYS A 156 -30.98 -4.26 -16.95
N GLU A 157 -30.93 -5.31 -17.80
CA GLU A 157 -32.10 -5.84 -18.52
C GLU A 157 -33.18 -6.39 -17.57
N ALA A 158 -32.77 -7.05 -16.47
CA ALA A 158 -33.69 -7.52 -15.44
C ALA A 158 -34.29 -6.35 -14.66
N ALA A 159 -33.46 -5.38 -14.27
CA ALA A 159 -33.92 -4.18 -13.56
C ALA A 159 -34.90 -3.34 -14.39
N GLU A 160 -34.67 -3.20 -15.70
CA GLU A 160 -35.58 -2.48 -16.61
C GLU A 160 -36.99 -3.07 -16.60
N LYS A 161 -37.11 -4.42 -16.59
CA LYS A 161 -38.42 -5.09 -16.50
C LYS A 161 -39.12 -4.83 -15.19
N GLU A 162 -38.39 -4.91 -14.06
CA GLU A 162 -38.96 -4.64 -12.73
C GLU A 162 -39.37 -3.15 -12.57
N ILE A 163 -38.55 -2.21 -13.05
CA ILE A 163 -38.83 -0.78 -13.07
C ILE A 163 -40.10 -0.50 -13.92
N GLY A 164 -40.20 -1.11 -15.11
CA GLY A 164 -41.34 -0.94 -16.02
C GLY A 164 -42.64 -1.56 -15.50
N ALA A 165 -42.58 -2.52 -14.57
CA ALA A 165 -43.74 -3.11 -13.92
C ALA A 165 -44.34 -2.19 -12.83
N LEU A 166 -43.60 -1.17 -12.37
CA LEU A 166 -44.05 -0.23 -11.34
C LEU A 166 -44.45 1.11 -11.98
N SER A 167 -45.56 1.67 -11.51
CA SER A 167 -46.05 2.97 -11.98
C SER A 167 -45.99 3.99 -10.84
N ASN A 168 -46.00 5.28 -11.19
CA ASN A 168 -45.96 6.38 -10.21
C ASN A 168 -44.75 6.36 -9.29
N TRP A 169 -43.55 6.27 -9.90
CA TRP A 169 -42.29 6.41 -9.18
C TRP A 169 -42.23 7.71 -8.41
N GLY A 170 -41.58 7.69 -7.25
CA GLY A 170 -41.26 8.89 -6.49
C GLY A 170 -40.30 9.82 -7.28
N GLU A 171 -40.22 11.06 -6.82
CA GLU A 171 -39.32 12.07 -7.40
C GLU A 171 -38.08 12.34 -6.52
N ALA A 172 -38.00 11.69 -5.36
CA ALA A 172 -36.89 11.93 -4.42
C ALA A 172 -35.57 11.39 -4.99
N THR A 173 -34.56 12.24 -4.98
CA THR A 173 -33.17 11.88 -5.26
C THR A 173 -32.30 11.94 -4.00
N GLN A 174 -32.87 12.46 -2.90
CA GLN A 174 -32.23 12.61 -1.61
C GLN A 174 -33.25 12.86 -0.49
N TYR A 175 -32.94 12.37 0.71
CA TYR A 175 -33.70 12.66 1.94
C TYR A 175 -32.83 13.30 3.02
N LEU A 176 -31.56 12.92 3.12
CA LEU A 176 -30.61 13.46 4.09
C LEU A 176 -29.95 14.77 3.62
N GLY A 177 -30.03 15.04 2.33
CA GLY A 177 -29.51 16.23 1.67
C GLY A 177 -28.06 16.10 1.20
N ASN A 178 -27.79 16.74 0.06
CA ASN A 178 -26.50 16.67 -0.65
C ASN A 178 -25.30 17.02 0.23
N THR A 179 -25.44 17.95 1.18
CA THR A 179 -24.34 18.36 2.04
C THR A 179 -23.83 17.20 2.89
N ARG A 180 -24.72 16.43 3.52
CA ARG A 180 -24.32 15.29 4.35
C ARG A 180 -23.70 14.16 3.53
N PHE A 181 -24.34 13.80 2.43
CA PHE A 181 -23.82 12.79 1.52
C PHE A 181 -22.43 13.17 0.99
N ASN A 182 -22.29 14.40 0.46
CA ASN A 182 -21.01 14.88 -0.08
C ASN A 182 -19.92 14.95 0.98
N THR A 183 -20.24 15.30 2.24
CA THR A 183 -19.26 15.28 3.33
C THR A 183 -18.72 13.87 3.56
N ILE A 184 -19.62 12.88 3.67
CA ILE A 184 -19.22 11.48 3.90
C ILE A 184 -18.44 10.94 2.69
N ARG A 185 -18.90 11.23 1.48
CA ARG A 185 -18.21 10.85 0.23
C ARG A 185 -16.80 11.45 0.18
N ASN A 186 -16.65 12.72 0.52
CA ASN A 186 -15.33 13.35 0.50
C ASN A 186 -14.42 12.75 1.56
N ILE A 187 -14.92 12.46 2.78
CA ILE A 187 -14.15 11.71 3.78
C ILE A 187 -13.69 10.36 3.19
N ALA A 188 -14.58 9.62 2.54
CA ALA A 188 -14.24 8.35 1.92
C ALA A 188 -13.18 8.48 0.81
N ARG A 189 -13.23 9.55 0.01
CA ARG A 189 -12.21 9.86 -1.02
C ARG A 189 -10.85 10.21 -0.41
N PHE A 190 -10.84 10.93 0.71
CA PHE A 190 -9.61 11.19 1.47
C PHE A 190 -9.02 9.91 2.07
N GLU A 191 -9.88 9.03 2.62
CA GLU A 191 -9.46 7.72 3.13
C GLU A 191 -8.96 6.78 2.02
N SER A 192 -9.49 6.89 0.78
CA SER A 192 -8.96 6.13 -0.36
C SER A 192 -7.50 6.46 -0.62
N VAL A 193 -7.09 7.73 -0.52
CA VAL A 193 -5.66 8.12 -0.65
C VAL A 193 -4.80 7.38 0.38
N ARG A 194 -5.26 7.32 1.62
CA ARG A 194 -4.54 6.62 2.69
C ARG A 194 -4.49 5.11 2.45
N SER A 195 -5.61 4.52 2.02
CA SER A 195 -5.67 3.10 1.66
C SER A 195 -4.68 2.77 0.54
N ASP A 196 -4.67 3.57 -0.53
CA ASP A 196 -3.73 3.39 -1.65
C ASP A 196 -2.26 3.48 -1.19
N ILE A 197 -1.95 4.38 -0.23
CA ILE A 197 -0.60 4.46 0.36
C ILE A 197 -0.27 3.18 1.15
N LEU A 198 -1.20 2.72 1.99
CA LEU A 198 -1.02 1.51 2.80
C LEU A 198 -0.89 0.26 1.92
N ASP A 199 -1.59 0.23 0.79
CA ASP A 199 -1.53 -0.85 -0.21
C ASP A 199 -0.33 -0.70 -1.18
N ALA A 200 0.59 0.23 -0.91
CA ALA A 200 1.73 0.59 -1.76
C ALA A 200 1.35 1.00 -3.21
N SER A 201 0.09 1.29 -3.50
CA SER A 201 -0.43 1.77 -4.79
C SER A 201 -0.16 3.27 -4.97
N TYR A 202 1.13 3.65 -4.98
CA TYR A 202 1.51 5.07 -4.89
C TYR A 202 1.15 5.89 -6.11
N ALA A 203 1.07 5.29 -7.28
CA ALA A 203 0.63 5.99 -8.48
C ALA A 203 -0.87 6.34 -8.39
N ASP A 204 -1.70 5.42 -7.88
CA ASP A 204 -3.12 5.65 -7.65
C ASP A 204 -3.35 6.66 -6.54
N ALA A 205 -2.59 6.56 -5.43
CA ALA A 205 -2.60 7.55 -4.36
C ALA A 205 -2.29 8.96 -4.90
N MET A 206 -1.27 9.10 -5.75
CA MET A 206 -0.89 10.39 -6.34
C MET A 206 -1.97 10.93 -7.29
N TYR A 207 -2.62 10.05 -8.06
CA TYR A 207 -3.72 10.46 -8.93
C TYR A 207 -4.94 10.90 -8.11
N SER A 208 -5.29 10.15 -7.07
CA SER A 208 -6.36 10.51 -6.12
C SER A 208 -6.07 11.86 -5.43
N ILE A 209 -4.81 12.12 -5.05
CA ILE A 209 -4.38 13.43 -4.53
C ILE A 209 -4.59 14.53 -5.56
N PHE A 210 -4.19 14.29 -6.82
CA PHE A 210 -4.40 15.25 -7.91
C PHE A 210 -5.88 15.59 -8.08
N LEU A 211 -6.77 14.61 -8.07
CA LEU A 211 -8.21 14.82 -8.17
C LEU A 211 -8.73 15.67 -7.01
N LEU A 212 -8.35 15.35 -5.78
CA LEU A 212 -8.80 16.05 -4.58
C LEU A 212 -8.19 17.45 -4.44
N GLU A 213 -6.96 17.69 -4.86
CA GLU A 213 -6.34 19.03 -4.83
C GLU A 213 -7.07 20.05 -5.70
N ARG A 214 -7.87 19.62 -6.69
CA ARG A 214 -8.70 20.50 -7.51
C ARG A 214 -9.88 21.07 -6.71
N GLU A 215 -10.43 20.29 -5.77
CA GLU A 215 -11.54 20.72 -4.90
C GLU A 215 -11.02 21.30 -3.58
N PHE A 216 -9.90 20.77 -3.05
CA PHE A 216 -9.33 21.11 -1.75
C PHE A 216 -7.85 21.53 -1.86
N PRO A 217 -7.52 22.59 -2.61
CA PRO A 217 -6.13 22.96 -2.91
C PRO A 217 -5.31 23.34 -1.66
N THR A 218 -5.96 23.76 -0.58
CA THR A 218 -5.33 24.19 0.68
C THR A 218 -5.31 23.10 1.75
N SER A 219 -5.78 21.88 1.46
CA SER A 219 -5.82 20.80 2.44
C SER A 219 -4.41 20.39 2.86
N ILE A 220 -4.08 20.59 4.14
CA ILE A 220 -2.77 20.19 4.69
C ILE A 220 -2.64 18.67 4.70
N TYR A 221 -3.73 17.93 4.91
CA TYR A 221 -3.75 16.48 4.82
C TYR A 221 -3.24 15.99 3.45
N LEU A 222 -3.76 16.54 2.35
CA LEU A 222 -3.30 16.18 1.01
C LEU A 222 -1.82 16.53 0.78
N LYS A 223 -1.33 17.62 1.37
CA LYS A 223 0.09 17.98 1.27
C LYS A 223 0.99 16.99 2.02
N ARG A 224 0.56 16.54 3.21
CA ARG A 224 1.25 15.47 3.96
C ARG A 224 1.26 14.16 3.18
N MET A 225 0.09 13.71 2.68
CA MET A 225 -0.01 12.50 1.86
C MET A 225 0.85 12.56 0.60
N LYS A 226 0.87 13.71 -0.08
CA LYS A 226 1.71 13.94 -1.26
C LYS A 226 3.21 13.81 -0.94
N ALA A 227 3.66 14.41 0.16
CA ALA A 227 5.04 14.28 0.63
C ALA A 227 5.39 12.81 0.92
N GLN A 228 4.51 12.09 1.61
CA GLN A 228 4.68 10.68 1.95
C GLN A 228 4.71 9.78 0.71
N VAL A 229 3.83 10.01 -0.27
CA VAL A 229 3.84 9.28 -1.56
C VAL A 229 5.17 9.48 -2.28
N TRP A 230 5.72 10.70 -2.33
CA TRP A 230 7.02 10.95 -2.96
C TRP A 230 8.17 10.24 -2.25
N LEU A 231 8.19 10.23 -0.92
CA LEU A 231 9.17 9.48 -0.14
C LEU A 231 9.11 7.98 -0.49
N ASN A 232 7.92 7.40 -0.42
CA ASN A 232 7.73 5.97 -0.67
C ASN A 232 8.05 5.59 -2.12
N LEU A 233 7.64 6.37 -3.12
CA LEU A 233 8.02 6.17 -4.52
C LEU A 233 9.55 6.14 -4.70
N MET A 234 10.26 7.06 -4.04
CA MET A 234 11.72 7.10 -4.09
C MET A 234 12.34 5.87 -3.40
N LEU A 235 11.85 5.48 -2.21
CA LEU A 235 12.35 4.32 -1.47
C LEU A 235 12.19 3.02 -2.27
N PHE A 236 10.99 2.77 -2.77
CA PHE A 236 10.70 1.56 -3.56
C PHE A 236 11.46 1.54 -4.90
N LYS A 237 11.66 2.71 -5.51
CA LYS A 237 12.50 2.82 -6.72
C LYS A 237 13.98 2.55 -6.42
N LYS A 238 14.49 3.06 -5.29
CA LYS A 238 15.87 2.84 -4.80
C LYS A 238 16.14 1.34 -4.66
N GLU A 239 15.23 0.60 -4.05
CA GLU A 239 15.36 -0.83 -3.74
C GLU A 239 14.98 -1.77 -4.92
N ASN A 240 14.61 -1.23 -6.10
CA ASN A 240 14.18 -1.97 -7.31
C ASN A 240 12.84 -2.71 -7.18
N VAL A 241 11.99 -2.34 -6.25
CA VAL A 241 10.66 -2.95 -6.04
C VAL A 241 9.51 -2.09 -6.56
N SER A 242 9.80 -1.08 -7.37
CA SER A 242 8.80 -0.14 -7.91
C SER A 242 7.76 -0.77 -8.86
N SER A 243 7.97 -2.01 -9.30
CA SER A 243 6.96 -2.74 -10.10
C SER A 243 5.67 -3.05 -9.34
N LYS A 244 5.69 -2.94 -8.02
CA LYS A 244 4.55 -3.17 -7.13
C LYS A 244 3.76 -1.90 -6.82
N THR A 245 4.37 -0.75 -7.05
CA THR A 245 3.82 0.57 -6.72
C THR A 245 3.25 1.32 -7.92
N ILE A 246 3.48 0.77 -9.12
CA ILE A 246 3.11 1.37 -10.40
C ILE A 246 2.71 0.25 -11.35
N ASP A 247 1.52 0.30 -11.89
CA ASP A 247 0.96 -0.72 -12.75
C ASP A 247 1.81 -1.00 -14.00
N ARG A 248 1.65 -2.22 -14.52
CA ARG A 248 2.29 -2.59 -15.78
C ARG A 248 1.62 -1.86 -16.94
N THR A 249 2.43 -1.46 -17.94
CA THR A 249 1.95 -0.72 -19.10
C THR A 249 0.82 -1.43 -19.88
N ALA A 250 0.76 -2.77 -19.80
CA ALA A 250 -0.29 -3.56 -20.44
C ALA A 250 -1.65 -3.44 -19.73
N ASP A 251 -1.62 -3.17 -18.43
CA ASP A 251 -2.82 -3.13 -17.58
C ASP A 251 -3.38 -1.71 -17.43
N LEU A 252 -2.66 -0.69 -17.94
CA LEU A 252 -3.08 0.72 -17.84
C LEU A 252 -4.37 1.01 -18.61
N GLU A 253 -5.27 1.74 -17.97
CA GLU A 253 -6.55 2.22 -18.47
C GLU A 253 -6.87 3.62 -17.94
N GLY A 254 -7.72 4.34 -18.64
CA GLY A 254 -8.22 5.64 -18.20
C GLY A 254 -7.16 6.76 -18.18
N GLU A 255 -7.51 7.84 -17.52
CA GLU A 255 -6.70 9.07 -17.48
C GLU A 255 -5.54 8.98 -16.45
N SER A 256 -5.63 8.13 -15.43
CA SER A 256 -4.54 7.85 -14.49
C SER A 256 -3.32 7.19 -15.15
N ALA A 257 -3.54 6.51 -16.28
CA ALA A 257 -2.50 5.82 -17.04
C ALA A 257 -1.32 6.73 -17.43
N ALA A 258 -1.56 8.01 -17.67
CA ALA A 258 -0.52 8.99 -18.00
C ALA A 258 0.48 9.16 -16.85
N LEU A 259 -0.01 9.18 -15.60
CA LEU A 259 0.83 9.29 -14.40
C LEU A 259 1.62 8.00 -14.15
N HIS A 260 0.96 6.82 -14.23
CA HIS A 260 1.64 5.53 -14.09
C HIS A 260 2.77 5.38 -15.11
N PHE A 261 2.51 5.71 -16.38
CA PHE A 261 3.51 5.69 -17.44
C PHE A 261 4.69 6.60 -17.12
N PHE A 262 4.43 7.83 -16.69
CA PHE A 262 5.46 8.80 -16.30
C PHE A 262 6.33 8.28 -15.17
N LEU A 263 5.74 7.89 -14.05
CA LEU A 263 6.47 7.39 -12.88
C LEU A 263 7.31 6.15 -13.21
N LYS A 264 6.77 5.25 -14.02
CA LYS A 264 7.49 4.06 -14.47
C LYS A 264 8.71 4.39 -15.33
N LYS A 265 8.61 5.42 -16.17
CA LYS A 265 9.66 5.86 -17.10
C LYS A 265 10.82 6.58 -16.39
N LEU A 266 10.60 7.13 -15.20
CA LEU A 266 11.65 7.75 -14.42
C LEU A 266 12.73 6.72 -14.03
N ASN A 267 14.00 7.10 -14.23
CA ASN A 267 15.12 6.37 -13.63
C ASN A 267 15.25 6.70 -12.14
N LYS A 268 16.17 6.04 -11.44
CA LYS A 268 16.38 6.26 -9.99
C LYS A 268 16.78 7.70 -9.67
N GLU A 269 17.65 8.29 -10.47
CA GLU A 269 18.11 9.66 -10.32
C GLU A 269 16.96 10.67 -10.52
N GLY A 270 16.16 10.48 -11.58
CA GLY A 270 15.00 11.33 -11.86
C GLY A 270 13.92 11.23 -10.77
N MET A 271 13.65 10.03 -10.26
CA MET A 271 12.71 9.82 -9.16
C MET A 271 13.21 10.50 -7.87
N SER A 272 14.49 10.32 -7.53
CA SER A 272 15.12 10.94 -6.35
C SER A 272 15.08 12.47 -6.41
N THR A 273 15.41 13.04 -7.56
CA THR A 273 15.39 14.50 -7.75
C THR A 273 13.98 15.05 -7.65
N LEU A 274 13.00 14.38 -8.27
CA LEU A 274 11.62 14.85 -8.26
C LEU A 274 11.01 14.72 -6.87
N ALA A 275 11.26 13.62 -6.18
CA ALA A 275 10.83 13.45 -4.80
C ALA A 275 11.42 14.54 -3.88
N LEU A 276 12.74 14.78 -3.97
CA LEU A 276 13.39 15.84 -3.18
C LEU A 276 12.82 17.21 -3.51
N ARG A 277 12.62 17.54 -4.80
CA ARG A 277 12.05 18.83 -5.20
C ARG A 277 10.64 19.01 -4.64
N GLN A 278 9.77 18.05 -4.82
CA GLN A 278 8.37 18.15 -4.41
C GLN A 278 8.23 18.22 -2.87
N VAL A 279 8.99 17.40 -2.14
CA VAL A 279 8.96 17.41 -0.67
C VAL A 279 9.59 18.68 -0.11
N TYR A 280 10.69 19.16 -0.70
CA TYR A 280 11.32 20.44 -0.30
C TYR A 280 10.37 21.62 -0.50
N ASP A 281 9.68 21.70 -1.64
CA ASP A 281 8.71 22.75 -1.92
C ASP A 281 7.57 22.75 -0.90
N LEU A 282 7.09 21.58 -0.50
CA LEU A 282 6.10 21.43 0.56
C LEU A 282 6.65 21.84 1.92
N HIS A 283 7.87 21.41 2.28
CA HIS A 283 8.51 21.80 3.53
C HIS A 283 8.71 23.33 3.62
N LYS A 284 9.11 23.98 2.53
CA LYS A 284 9.23 25.45 2.49
C LYS A 284 7.87 26.18 2.57
N ALA A 285 6.82 25.59 1.99
CA ALA A 285 5.48 26.16 2.04
C ALA A 285 4.79 25.96 3.41
N TYR A 286 5.14 24.90 4.14
CA TYR A 286 4.56 24.52 5.43
C TYR A 286 5.64 24.23 6.49
N PRO A 287 6.49 25.18 6.85
CA PRO A 287 7.66 24.94 7.70
C PRO A 287 7.33 24.50 9.13
N GLU A 288 6.13 24.85 9.62
CA GLU A 288 5.67 24.48 10.96
C GLU A 288 5.00 23.08 11.01
N ASP A 289 4.84 22.44 9.86
CA ASP A 289 4.21 21.11 9.80
C ASP A 289 5.24 20.01 10.10
N LYS A 290 5.06 19.38 11.25
CA LYS A 290 5.99 18.38 11.76
C LYS A 290 6.06 17.11 10.87
N GLU A 291 4.92 16.70 10.27
CA GLU A 291 4.90 15.50 9.42
C GLU A 291 5.65 15.74 8.11
N ILE A 292 5.40 16.88 7.45
CA ILE A 292 6.13 17.24 6.21
C ILE A 292 7.63 17.38 6.51
N SER A 293 8.00 17.98 7.66
CA SER A 293 9.40 18.13 8.08
C SER A 293 10.04 16.76 8.34
N ALA A 294 9.35 15.83 9.02
CA ALA A 294 9.83 14.48 9.26
C ALA A 294 10.02 13.69 7.95
N VAL A 295 9.10 13.84 6.98
CA VAL A 295 9.24 13.25 5.64
C VAL A 295 10.47 13.81 4.93
N TYR A 296 10.70 15.13 5.03
CA TYR A 296 11.85 15.79 4.41
C TYR A 296 13.17 15.29 5.00
N ASP A 297 13.29 15.23 6.32
CA ASP A 297 14.48 14.74 7.03
C ASP A 297 14.79 13.28 6.68
N LYS A 298 13.76 12.43 6.67
CA LYS A 298 13.90 11.02 6.28
C LYS A 298 14.32 10.89 4.83
N LEU A 299 13.74 11.66 3.92
CA LEU A 299 14.09 11.66 2.51
C LEU A 299 15.59 12.00 2.29
N ILE A 300 16.10 13.06 2.98
CA ILE A 300 17.52 13.41 2.89
C ILE A 300 18.40 12.29 3.45
N ASN A 301 18.02 11.70 4.57
CA ASN A 301 18.76 10.59 5.17
C ASN A 301 18.89 9.41 4.18
N ASP A 302 17.79 9.00 3.57
CA ASP A 302 17.78 7.90 2.60
C ASP A 302 18.52 8.23 1.29
N LEU A 303 18.48 9.49 0.85
CA LEU A 303 19.24 9.97 -0.31
C LEU A 303 20.75 10.01 -0.02
N THR A 304 21.16 10.36 1.20
CA THR A 304 22.57 10.38 1.58
C THR A 304 23.23 9.01 1.48
N SER A 305 22.49 7.95 1.81
CA SER A 305 22.93 6.56 1.69
C SER A 305 22.80 5.97 0.29
N PHE A 306 22.32 6.75 -0.69
CA PHE A 306 22.04 6.24 -2.02
C PHE A 306 23.17 6.57 -3.02
N ASP A 307 23.91 5.56 -3.51
CA ASP A 307 25.05 5.70 -4.41
C ASP A 307 24.78 6.49 -5.70
N LYS A 308 23.53 6.49 -6.17
CA LYS A 308 23.12 7.21 -7.38
C LYS A 308 22.81 8.69 -7.14
N PHE A 309 22.65 9.10 -5.88
CA PHE A 309 22.43 10.50 -5.51
C PHE A 309 23.74 11.10 -5.01
N LYS A 310 24.44 11.85 -5.89
CA LYS A 310 25.67 12.56 -5.55
C LYS A 310 25.50 14.03 -5.92
N THR A 311 25.60 14.91 -4.94
CA THR A 311 25.39 16.36 -5.12
C THR A 311 26.28 16.98 -6.19
N GLU A 312 27.47 16.42 -6.41
CA GLU A 312 28.44 16.86 -7.41
C GLU A 312 28.00 16.61 -8.86
N LEU A 313 27.04 15.72 -9.08
CA LEU A 313 26.52 15.41 -10.42
C LEU A 313 25.52 16.44 -10.92
N TYR A 314 24.94 17.22 -10.01
CA TYR A 314 23.89 18.17 -10.34
C TYR A 314 24.46 19.51 -10.86
N SER A 315 23.70 20.14 -11.76
CA SER A 315 24.07 21.43 -12.32
C SER A 315 24.04 22.52 -11.23
N LYS A 316 24.97 23.47 -11.33
CA LYS A 316 24.91 24.72 -10.55
C LYS A 316 23.98 25.77 -11.17
N LYS A 317 23.46 25.50 -12.38
CA LYS A 317 22.54 26.35 -13.11
C LYS A 317 21.17 25.70 -13.15
N THR A 318 20.13 26.50 -13.08
CA THR A 318 18.76 26.04 -13.30
C THR A 318 18.58 25.55 -14.75
N PHE A 319 17.54 24.77 -14.97
CA PHE A 319 17.18 24.31 -16.31
C PHE A 319 16.99 25.49 -17.29
N GLN A 320 16.33 26.57 -16.85
CA GLN A 320 16.09 27.77 -17.65
C GLN A 320 17.40 28.47 -18.03
N GLU A 321 18.32 28.63 -17.10
CA GLU A 321 19.65 29.22 -17.37
C GLU A 321 20.44 28.36 -18.35
N ALA A 322 20.45 27.03 -18.16
CA ALA A 322 21.13 26.10 -19.05
C ALA A 322 20.53 26.10 -20.47
N ALA A 323 19.22 26.15 -20.57
CA ALA A 323 18.50 26.26 -21.84
C ALA A 323 18.79 27.60 -22.54
N GLN A 324 18.80 28.70 -21.79
CA GLN A 324 19.14 30.02 -22.32
C GLN A 324 20.57 30.12 -22.82
N ASP A 325 21.52 29.54 -22.07
CA ASP A 325 22.94 29.48 -22.47
C ASP A 325 23.10 28.72 -23.78
N TYR A 326 22.40 27.60 -23.91
CA TYR A 326 22.42 26.82 -25.14
C TYR A 326 21.85 27.60 -26.35
N VAL A 327 20.72 28.31 -26.16
CA VAL A 327 20.15 29.18 -27.20
C VAL A 327 21.12 30.30 -27.60
N ASN A 328 21.81 30.91 -26.61
CA ASN A 328 22.78 31.97 -26.85
C ASN A 328 24.01 31.43 -27.61
N ALA A 329 24.53 30.28 -27.20
CA ALA A 329 25.66 29.62 -27.89
C ALA A 329 25.33 29.28 -29.35
N LYS A 330 24.11 28.82 -29.66
CA LYS A 330 23.66 28.59 -31.04
C LYS A 330 23.56 29.90 -31.88
N LYS A 331 23.11 30.99 -31.25
CA LYS A 331 23.05 32.29 -31.93
C LYS A 331 24.45 32.80 -32.30
N ASP A 332 25.44 32.59 -31.44
CA ASP A 332 26.82 32.99 -31.68
C ASP A 332 27.51 32.12 -32.75
N THR A 333 27.23 30.79 -32.77
CA THR A 333 27.73 29.91 -33.81
C THR A 333 27.05 30.18 -35.18
N SER A 334 25.78 30.60 -35.20
CA SER A 334 25.11 30.98 -36.45
C SER A 334 25.63 32.29 -37.04
N LYS A 335 26.15 33.21 -36.22
CA LYS A 335 26.85 34.44 -36.68
C LYS A 335 28.23 34.15 -37.24
N ALA A 336 28.92 33.09 -36.79
CA ALA A 336 30.23 32.68 -37.30
C ALA A 336 30.14 31.82 -38.60
N ALA A 337 28.99 31.26 -38.93
CA ALA A 337 28.77 30.33 -40.06
C ALA A 337 28.08 30.94 -41.29
N VAL A 338 28.28 32.23 -41.55
CA VAL A 338 27.84 32.86 -42.80
C VAL A 338 28.94 32.78 -43.86
N THR A 339 29.49 31.60 -44.09
CA THR A 339 30.23 31.22 -45.31
C THR A 339 30.32 29.71 -45.42
N ASP A 340 29.25 29.02 -45.68
CA ASP A 340 29.25 27.88 -46.61
C ASP A 340 27.83 27.38 -46.86
N THR A 341 27.38 27.57 -48.12
CA THR A 341 26.08 27.16 -48.61
C THR A 341 26.18 25.74 -49.18
N THR A 342 25.85 24.72 -48.37
CA THR A 342 25.34 23.44 -48.90
C THR A 342 24.24 22.90 -47.97
N THR A 343 22.99 23.21 -48.38
CA THR A 343 21.78 22.73 -47.74
C THR A 343 21.64 21.21 -47.86
N LYS A 344 22.00 20.45 -46.84
CA LYS A 344 21.46 19.11 -46.65
C LYS A 344 20.01 19.23 -46.16
N LYS A 345 19.05 18.91 -47.03
CA LYS A 345 17.63 18.78 -46.68
C LYS A 345 17.50 17.65 -45.66
N GLY A 346 17.21 17.94 -44.40
CA GLY A 346 16.91 16.98 -43.38
C GLY A 346 15.72 16.07 -43.75
N SER A 347 15.74 14.84 -43.28
CA SER A 347 14.72 13.83 -43.58
C SER A 347 13.33 14.24 -43.05
N LYS A 348 12.27 13.62 -43.56
CA LYS A 348 10.89 13.81 -43.07
C LYS A 348 10.80 13.54 -41.53
N TYR A 349 11.60 12.62 -41.06
CA TYR A 349 11.68 12.22 -39.63
C TYR A 349 12.37 13.28 -38.77
N ASP A 350 13.37 13.98 -39.26
CA ASP A 350 14.01 15.09 -38.57
C ASP A 350 13.06 16.28 -38.38
N ARG A 351 12.19 16.52 -39.36
CA ARG A 351 11.13 17.55 -39.27
C ARG A 351 10.01 17.19 -38.27
N ILE A 352 9.70 15.91 -38.11
CA ILE A 352 8.71 15.43 -37.12
C ILE A 352 9.28 15.50 -35.71
N LYS A 353 10.56 15.14 -35.50
CA LYS A 353 11.26 15.32 -34.25
C LYS A 353 11.30 16.78 -33.79
N ASN A 354 11.62 17.67 -34.71
CA ASN A 354 11.74 19.12 -34.44
C ASN A 354 10.39 19.80 -34.14
N LYS A 355 9.26 19.22 -34.58
CA LYS A 355 7.93 19.73 -34.23
C LYS A 355 7.46 19.36 -32.84
N LYS A 356 7.97 18.25 -32.27
CA LYS A 356 7.60 17.78 -30.94
C LYS A 356 8.29 18.52 -29.77
N ASN A 357 9.39 19.24 -30.05
CA ASN A 357 10.20 19.95 -29.05
C ASN A 357 10.36 21.44 -29.41
N ALA A 358 9.27 22.09 -29.80
CA ALA A 358 9.30 23.46 -30.34
C ALA A 358 9.88 24.51 -29.36
N ASP A 359 9.89 24.20 -28.06
CA ASP A 359 10.36 25.12 -26.99
C ASP A 359 11.76 24.77 -26.43
N LEU A 360 12.38 23.68 -26.92
CA LEU A 360 13.71 23.25 -26.47
C LEU A 360 14.71 23.22 -27.63
N PRO A 361 15.99 23.63 -27.38
CA PRO A 361 17.04 23.55 -28.41
C PRO A 361 17.30 22.09 -28.85
N ASP A 362 17.50 21.86 -30.18
CA ASP A 362 17.57 20.53 -30.81
C ASP A 362 18.58 19.51 -30.25
N ASN A 363 19.47 19.88 -29.36
CA ASN A 363 20.46 19.01 -28.75
C ASN A 363 20.48 19.07 -27.20
N PHE A 364 19.47 19.67 -26.59
CA PHE A 364 19.37 19.64 -25.14
C PHE A 364 18.85 18.25 -24.72
N ASP A 365 19.62 17.54 -23.89
CA ASP A 365 19.24 16.22 -23.41
C ASP A 365 18.12 16.33 -22.35
N SER A 366 16.88 16.39 -22.82
CA SER A 366 15.71 16.48 -21.96
C SER A 366 15.53 15.26 -21.05
N THR A 367 16.21 14.15 -21.33
CA THR A 367 16.16 12.96 -20.49
C THR A 367 16.90 13.16 -19.15
N LYS A 368 17.79 14.15 -19.11
CA LYS A 368 18.56 14.53 -17.91
C LYS A 368 18.01 15.77 -17.20
N PHE A 369 16.71 16.02 -17.32
CA PHE A 369 16.04 17.16 -16.67
C PHE A 369 16.32 17.22 -15.16
N TYR A 370 16.48 16.08 -14.52
CA TYR A 370 16.72 15.95 -13.09
C TYR A 370 18.01 16.62 -12.63
N LEU A 371 19.01 16.79 -13.50
CA LEU A 371 20.27 17.45 -13.12
C LEU A 371 20.13 18.93 -12.77
N TYR A 372 19.01 19.54 -13.14
CA TYR A 372 18.76 20.99 -12.96
C TYR A 372 17.69 21.29 -11.91
N GLY A 373 16.99 20.27 -11.40
CA GLY A 373 15.77 20.45 -10.61
C GLY A 373 15.97 20.79 -9.14
N ILE A 374 17.21 20.75 -8.63
CA ILE A 374 17.50 20.93 -7.20
C ILE A 374 18.64 21.91 -6.92
N THR A 375 18.97 22.77 -7.88
CA THR A 375 20.10 23.71 -7.79
C THR A 375 20.02 24.61 -6.54
N ASP A 376 18.85 25.12 -6.22
CA ASP A 376 18.56 25.94 -5.05
C ASP A 376 18.58 25.13 -3.73
N ILE A 377 18.18 23.86 -3.78
CA ILE A 377 18.21 22.95 -2.61
C ILE A 377 19.66 22.68 -2.20
N LEU A 378 20.52 22.45 -3.17
CA LEU A 378 21.94 22.14 -2.92
C LEU A 378 22.70 23.28 -2.20
N ILE A 379 22.22 24.52 -2.28
CA ILE A 379 22.80 25.66 -1.58
C ILE A 379 22.02 26.08 -0.33
N ASP A 380 20.89 25.40 -0.04
CA ASP A 380 20.10 25.66 1.16
C ASP A 380 20.85 25.19 2.42
N PRO A 381 21.06 26.05 3.42
CA PRO A 381 21.84 25.71 4.61
C PRO A 381 21.24 24.53 5.40
N THR A 382 19.92 24.45 5.49
CA THR A 382 19.22 23.36 6.21
C THR A 382 19.46 22.02 5.53
N PHE A 383 19.33 21.98 4.21
CA PHE A 383 19.65 20.78 3.44
C PHE A 383 21.10 20.34 3.63
N GLN A 384 22.05 21.29 3.52
CA GLN A 384 23.47 21.01 3.67
C GLN A 384 23.80 20.47 5.05
N GLU A 385 23.26 21.06 6.11
CA GLU A 385 23.48 20.62 7.50
C GLU A 385 23.03 19.16 7.68
N ILE A 386 21.82 18.82 7.27
CA ILE A 386 21.28 17.45 7.38
C ILE A 386 22.10 16.48 6.52
N TYR A 387 22.34 16.83 5.26
CA TYR A 387 23.06 15.98 4.31
C TYR A 387 24.50 15.68 4.75
N GLU A 388 25.28 16.70 5.13
CA GLU A 388 26.65 16.53 5.59
C GLU A 388 26.74 15.82 6.95
N SER A 389 25.79 16.06 7.85
CA SER A 389 25.69 15.31 9.11
C SER A 389 25.50 13.80 8.85
N ASN A 390 24.57 13.46 7.95
CA ASN A 390 24.31 12.07 7.60
C ASN A 390 25.49 11.44 6.85
N LYS A 391 26.12 12.18 5.93
CA LYS A 391 27.32 11.72 5.22
C LYS A 391 28.50 11.44 6.17
N LYS A 392 28.65 12.25 7.20
CA LYS A 392 29.65 12.01 8.24
C LYS A 392 29.38 10.71 9.01
N LYS A 393 28.13 10.48 9.43
CA LYS A 393 27.75 9.24 10.12
C LYS A 393 28.05 7.99 9.27
N LEU A 394 27.76 8.05 7.96
CA LEU A 394 28.06 6.95 7.02
C LEU A 394 29.57 6.73 6.90
N SER A 395 30.36 7.81 6.73
CA SER A 395 31.82 7.72 6.64
C SER A 395 32.46 7.17 7.91
N ASP A 396 31.93 7.51 9.08
CA ASP A 396 32.45 7.01 10.35
C ASP A 396 32.12 5.50 10.48
N LYS A 397 30.94 5.05 10.08
CA LYS A 397 30.58 3.63 10.00
C LYS A 397 31.49 2.85 9.02
N GLU A 398 31.75 3.40 7.83
CA GLU A 398 32.67 2.78 6.86
C GLU A 398 34.10 2.64 7.39
N LYS A 399 34.58 3.60 8.20
CA LYS A 399 35.88 3.52 8.87
C LYS A 399 35.92 2.43 9.93
N ASP A 400 34.84 2.28 10.69
CA ASP A 400 34.71 1.24 11.70
C ASP A 400 34.68 -0.15 11.03
N ASP A 401 33.93 -0.30 9.94
CA ASP A 401 33.89 -1.51 9.12
C ASP A 401 35.27 -1.83 8.50
N ALA A 402 35.97 -0.83 7.98
CA ALA A 402 37.32 -1.00 7.44
C ALA A 402 38.36 -1.34 8.54
N ALA A 403 38.21 -0.75 9.72
CA ALA A 403 39.07 -1.08 10.88
C ALA A 403 38.85 -2.54 11.30
N TYR A 404 37.60 -3.01 11.30
CA TYR A 404 37.28 -4.42 11.54
C TYR A 404 37.88 -5.35 10.49
N GLU A 405 37.79 -5.01 9.20
CA GLU A 405 38.36 -5.81 8.14
C GLU A 405 39.91 -5.91 8.20
N ALA A 406 40.57 -4.90 8.76
CA ALA A 406 42.02 -4.87 8.95
C ALA A 406 42.51 -5.74 10.13
N LEU A 407 41.62 -6.23 10.98
CA LEU A 407 41.99 -7.11 12.11
C LEU A 407 42.50 -8.46 11.64
N THR A 408 43.49 -8.99 12.36
CA THR A 408 44.01 -10.36 12.12
C THR A 408 42.92 -11.41 12.45
N PRO A 409 42.99 -12.65 11.91
CA PRO A 409 42.03 -13.71 12.21
C PRO A 409 41.86 -14.00 13.70
N LYS A 410 42.93 -13.75 14.50
CA LYS A 410 42.90 -13.94 15.97
C LYS A 410 42.18 -12.79 16.67
N GLU A 411 42.39 -11.56 16.21
CA GLU A 411 41.71 -10.36 16.69
C GLU A 411 40.24 -10.35 16.26
N LYS A 412 39.94 -10.74 15.00
CA LYS A 412 38.54 -10.96 14.55
C LYS A 412 37.84 -12.00 15.40
N LYS A 413 38.53 -13.08 15.81
CA LYS A 413 37.94 -14.10 16.68
C LYS A 413 37.68 -13.59 18.11
N VAL A 414 38.48 -12.66 18.61
CA VAL A 414 38.28 -12.00 19.91
C VAL A 414 37.20 -10.92 19.79
N HIS A 415 37.20 -10.17 18.70
CA HIS A 415 36.19 -9.17 18.37
C HIS A 415 34.85 -9.84 18.15
N ASN A 416 34.79 -10.90 17.33
CA ASN A 416 33.57 -11.68 17.09
C ASN A 416 33.06 -12.39 18.34
N LYS A 417 33.93 -12.76 19.30
CA LYS A 417 33.48 -13.27 20.60
C LYS A 417 32.85 -12.20 21.47
N LYS A 418 33.27 -10.95 21.32
CA LYS A 418 32.58 -9.79 21.90
C LYS A 418 31.33 -9.44 21.09
N GLU A 419 31.44 -9.40 19.77
CA GLU A 419 30.31 -9.17 18.86
C GLU A 419 29.34 -10.34 18.83
N ASP A 420 29.74 -11.61 18.97
CA ASP A 420 28.82 -12.73 19.11
C ASP A 420 27.96 -12.58 20.35
N ALA A 421 28.46 -11.95 21.42
CA ALA A 421 27.65 -11.58 22.56
C ALA A 421 26.80 -10.31 22.31
N GLU A 422 27.24 -9.39 21.44
CA GLU A 422 26.54 -8.18 21.01
C GLU A 422 25.67 -8.41 19.75
N GLN A 423 26.09 -9.28 18.83
CA GLN A 423 25.42 -9.64 17.56
C GLN A 423 24.16 -10.51 17.78
N TYR A 424 24.01 -11.16 18.94
CA TYR A 424 22.76 -11.78 19.35
C TYR A 424 21.75 -10.78 19.94
N SER A 425 22.13 -9.50 20.06
CA SER A 425 21.30 -8.43 20.59
C SER A 425 20.97 -7.44 19.48
N MET A 426 19.68 -7.28 19.21
CA MET A 426 19.19 -6.31 18.22
C MET A 426 19.06 -4.88 18.79
N GLY A 427 19.42 -4.66 20.04
CA GLY A 427 19.28 -3.36 20.69
C GLY A 427 17.84 -2.93 20.98
N ILE A 428 16.89 -3.85 20.93
CA ILE A 428 15.47 -3.57 21.11
C ILE A 428 15.10 -3.90 22.57
N ASN A 429 14.93 -2.85 23.38
CA ASN A 429 14.52 -2.98 24.78
C ASN A 429 13.02 -2.70 24.99
N GLU A 430 12.36 -2.15 23.99
CA GLU A 430 10.94 -1.82 24.00
C GLU A 430 10.31 -2.24 22.67
N VAL A 431 9.19 -2.97 22.73
CA VAL A 431 8.51 -3.48 21.54
C VAL A 431 6.99 -3.50 21.74
N ILE A 432 6.28 -3.07 20.73
CA ILE A 432 4.83 -3.24 20.65
C ILE A 432 4.55 -4.68 20.24
N VAL A 433 3.70 -5.37 21.01
CA VAL A 433 3.31 -6.76 20.75
C VAL A 433 1.87 -6.78 20.26
N VAL A 434 1.67 -7.10 19.00
CA VAL A 434 0.34 -7.30 18.45
C VAL A 434 -0.19 -8.66 18.93
N GLU A 435 -1.48 -8.72 19.22
CA GLU A 435 -2.16 -9.96 19.66
C GLU A 435 -1.71 -11.18 18.84
N PRO A 436 -1.19 -12.23 19.49
CA PRO A 436 -0.64 -13.36 18.77
C PRO A 436 -1.73 -14.10 17.99
N MET A 437 -1.40 -14.57 16.81
CA MET A 437 -2.28 -15.43 16.05
C MET A 437 -1.95 -16.89 16.40
N VAL A 438 -2.96 -17.65 16.80
CA VAL A 438 -2.78 -19.04 17.19
C VAL A 438 -3.80 -19.92 16.48
N VAL A 439 -3.32 -20.89 15.70
CA VAL A 439 -4.18 -21.82 15.00
C VAL A 439 -3.78 -23.26 15.36
N SER A 440 -4.74 -24.01 15.86
CA SER A 440 -4.58 -25.44 16.10
C SER A 440 -5.41 -26.24 15.10
N TYR A 441 -4.76 -27.18 14.43
CA TYR A 441 -5.41 -28.08 13.49
C TYR A 441 -5.54 -29.48 14.10
N ARG A 442 -6.67 -30.11 13.82
CA ARG A 442 -6.90 -31.52 14.13
C ARG A 442 -7.29 -32.24 12.84
N ARG A 443 -6.39 -33.06 12.32
CA ARG A 443 -6.59 -33.77 11.02
C ARG A 443 -6.96 -32.81 9.89
N GLY A 444 -6.25 -31.70 9.77
CA GLY A 444 -6.46 -30.68 8.75
C GLY A 444 -7.66 -29.75 8.96
N ASN A 445 -8.44 -29.91 10.05
CA ASN A 445 -9.52 -28.98 10.39
C ASN A 445 -9.12 -28.10 11.56
N VAL A 446 -9.49 -26.81 11.50
CA VAL A 446 -9.24 -25.87 12.61
C VAL A 446 -10.01 -26.29 13.86
N ASP A 447 -9.31 -26.39 14.99
CA ASP A 447 -9.87 -26.63 16.32
C ASP A 447 -9.90 -25.29 17.07
N ASN A 448 -10.98 -24.53 16.93
CA ASN A 448 -11.14 -23.21 17.53
C ASN A 448 -10.99 -23.21 19.05
N VAL A 449 -11.55 -24.23 19.73
CA VAL A 449 -11.47 -24.31 21.20
C VAL A 449 -10.04 -24.53 21.67
N LYS A 450 -9.27 -25.30 20.92
CA LYS A 450 -7.87 -25.54 21.25
C LYS A 450 -7.00 -24.34 20.87
N SER A 451 -7.31 -23.67 19.77
CA SER A 451 -6.65 -22.43 19.34
C SER A 451 -6.77 -21.35 20.41
N GLU A 452 -7.98 -21.07 20.90
CA GLU A 452 -8.24 -20.07 21.95
C GLU A 452 -7.52 -20.38 23.27
N LYS A 453 -7.52 -21.64 23.70
CA LYS A 453 -6.77 -22.06 24.89
C LYS A 453 -5.26 -21.91 24.73
N LEU A 454 -4.75 -22.22 23.56
CA LEU A 454 -3.33 -22.13 23.26
C LEU A 454 -2.89 -20.66 23.13
N GLU A 455 -3.74 -19.80 22.60
CA GLU A 455 -3.51 -18.36 22.51
C GLU A 455 -3.32 -17.73 23.89
N ALA A 456 -4.20 -18.07 24.84
CA ALA A 456 -4.04 -17.61 26.23
C ALA A 456 -2.72 -18.06 26.85
N ILE A 457 -2.32 -19.32 26.63
CA ILE A 457 -1.04 -19.87 27.13
C ILE A 457 0.15 -19.16 26.47
N PHE A 458 0.05 -18.86 25.19
CA PHE A 458 1.12 -18.22 24.42
C PHE A 458 1.27 -16.73 24.78
N SER A 459 0.16 -16.02 24.97
CA SER A 459 0.16 -14.63 25.46
C SER A 459 0.84 -14.52 26.84
N ASP A 460 0.52 -15.43 27.77
CA ASP A 460 1.21 -15.54 29.05
C ASP A 460 2.72 -15.83 28.88
N ALA A 461 3.07 -16.69 27.93
CA ALA A 461 4.47 -17.02 27.66
C ALA A 461 5.25 -15.81 27.11
N ILE A 462 4.64 -15.00 26.24
CA ILE A 462 5.21 -13.75 25.72
C ILE A 462 5.50 -12.80 26.90
N GLU A 463 4.49 -12.48 27.72
CA GLU A 463 4.61 -11.53 28.82
C GLU A 463 5.70 -11.94 29.83
N ASN A 464 5.66 -13.19 30.32
CA ASN A 464 6.64 -13.70 31.29
C ASN A 464 8.06 -13.72 30.67
N SER A 465 8.21 -14.10 29.41
CA SER A 465 9.52 -14.19 28.77
C SER A 465 10.13 -12.82 28.51
N ALA A 466 9.33 -11.84 28.11
CA ALA A 466 9.75 -10.45 27.96
C ALA A 466 10.25 -9.87 29.29
N GLN A 467 9.50 -10.09 30.39
CA GLN A 467 9.88 -9.66 31.72
C GLN A 467 11.21 -10.29 32.17
N MET A 468 11.39 -11.59 31.95
CA MET A 468 12.64 -12.30 32.26
C MET A 468 13.83 -11.78 31.44
N ALA A 469 13.59 -11.42 30.16
CA ALA A 469 14.60 -10.87 29.28
C ALA A 469 14.82 -9.35 29.49
N ARG A 470 14.05 -8.70 30.33
CA ARG A 470 14.05 -7.26 30.59
C ARG A 470 13.71 -6.41 29.36
N VAL A 471 12.80 -6.90 28.53
CA VAL A 471 12.21 -6.17 27.40
C VAL A 471 10.84 -5.64 27.83
N THR A 472 10.62 -4.35 27.67
CA THR A 472 9.32 -3.73 27.91
C THR A 472 8.41 -4.05 26.73
N THR A 473 7.22 -4.59 26.99
CA THR A 473 6.22 -4.89 25.95
C THR A 473 4.99 -4.02 26.11
N TYR A 474 4.47 -3.54 24.97
CA TYR A 474 3.23 -2.78 24.88
C TYR A 474 2.21 -3.59 24.07
N PRO A 475 1.23 -4.26 24.75
CA PRO A 475 0.28 -5.12 24.04
C PRO A 475 -0.76 -4.30 23.26
N ILE A 476 -0.99 -4.69 22.02
CA ILE A 476 -2.14 -4.30 21.20
C ILE A 476 -3.00 -5.56 21.03
N ASP A 477 -3.86 -5.81 21.99
CA ASP A 477 -4.74 -6.97 22.06
C ASP A 477 -6.22 -6.54 22.22
N SER A 478 -7.13 -7.49 22.14
CA SER A 478 -8.57 -7.26 22.26
C SER A 478 -8.94 -6.58 23.59
N ARG A 479 -8.17 -6.76 24.65
CA ARG A 479 -8.40 -6.15 25.97
C ARG A 479 -7.99 -4.68 25.97
N SER A 480 -6.84 -4.36 25.36
CA SER A 480 -6.34 -2.99 25.26
C SER A 480 -7.25 -2.12 24.39
N LEU A 481 -7.91 -2.71 23.37
CA LEU A 481 -8.86 -2.02 22.49
C LEU A 481 -10.10 -1.52 23.22
N ILE A 482 -10.60 -2.27 24.20
CA ILE A 482 -11.80 -1.87 24.96
C ILE A 482 -11.61 -0.49 25.62
N ASN A 483 -10.40 -0.17 26.03
CA ASN A 483 -10.08 1.09 26.70
C ASN A 483 -9.74 2.23 25.74
N LYS A 484 -9.32 1.92 24.50
CA LYS A 484 -8.89 2.91 23.50
C LYS A 484 -9.97 3.26 22.46
N GLY A 485 -11.04 2.47 22.40
CA GLY A 485 -12.15 2.71 21.47
C GLY A 485 -11.72 2.66 19.99
N ALA A 486 -12.26 3.58 19.19
CA ALA A 486 -12.03 3.63 17.75
C ALA A 486 -10.54 3.81 17.37
N ASP A 487 -9.79 4.60 18.12
CA ASP A 487 -8.37 4.86 17.82
C ASP A 487 -7.52 3.60 17.96
N GLY A 488 -7.73 2.82 19.02
CA GLY A 488 -7.05 1.54 19.20
C GLY A 488 -7.43 0.51 18.13
N PHE A 489 -8.72 0.49 17.72
CA PHE A 489 -9.17 -0.36 16.62
C PHE A 489 -8.49 0.00 15.31
N ASN A 490 -8.43 1.30 14.96
CA ASN A 490 -7.78 1.78 13.74
C ASN A 490 -6.27 1.46 13.74
N GLU A 491 -5.59 1.69 14.88
CA GLU A 491 -4.17 1.36 15.05
C GLU A 491 -3.90 -0.13 14.79
N ARG A 492 -4.67 -1.02 15.43
CA ARG A 492 -4.57 -2.47 15.23
C ARG A 492 -4.87 -2.88 13.80
N SER A 493 -5.95 -2.35 13.22
CA SER A 493 -6.37 -2.68 11.86
C SER A 493 -5.32 -2.28 10.82
N THR A 494 -4.68 -1.11 11.00
CA THR A 494 -3.60 -0.66 10.13
C THR A 494 -2.38 -1.58 10.24
N LEU A 495 -1.99 -1.99 11.45
CA LEU A 495 -0.88 -2.93 11.65
C LEU A 495 -1.16 -4.30 11.02
N ILE A 496 -2.39 -4.81 11.13
CA ILE A 496 -2.79 -6.08 10.49
C ILE A 496 -2.82 -5.94 8.97
N SER A 497 -3.28 -4.80 8.44
CA SER A 497 -3.25 -4.54 7.00
C SER A 497 -1.83 -4.57 6.45
N LEU A 498 -0.88 -3.92 7.13
CA LEU A 498 0.55 -3.97 6.77
C LEU A 498 1.11 -5.39 6.81
N LEU A 499 0.73 -6.17 7.82
CA LEU A 499 1.14 -7.58 7.92
C LEU A 499 0.60 -8.38 6.72
N ASN A 500 -0.69 -8.24 6.39
CA ASN A 500 -1.29 -8.94 5.26
C ASN A 500 -0.60 -8.58 3.94
N GLN A 501 -0.23 -7.32 3.76
CA GLN A 501 0.48 -6.86 2.58
C GLN A 501 1.87 -7.48 2.45
N LEU A 502 2.64 -7.51 3.55
CA LEU A 502 3.91 -8.24 3.60
C LEU A 502 3.73 -9.73 3.31
N ALA A 503 2.51 -10.22 3.56
CA ALA A 503 2.02 -11.58 3.37
C ALA A 503 1.90 -11.98 1.91
N GLU A 504 1.40 -11.11 1.11
CA GLU A 504 1.14 -11.37 -0.31
C GLU A 504 2.40 -11.25 -1.17
N GLU A 505 3.50 -10.76 -0.58
CA GLU A 505 4.70 -10.38 -1.30
C GLU A 505 5.93 -11.23 -0.94
N GLU A 506 6.20 -12.27 -1.71
CA GLU A 506 7.25 -13.27 -1.45
C GLU A 506 8.68 -12.73 -1.29
N ASP A 507 9.03 -11.57 -1.87
CA ASP A 507 10.42 -11.10 -1.96
C ASP A 507 10.66 -9.67 -1.45
N VAL A 508 9.71 -9.05 -0.73
CA VAL A 508 9.83 -7.65 -0.32
C VAL A 508 9.91 -7.50 1.19
N ASN A 509 11.08 -7.10 1.66
CA ASN A 509 11.32 -6.76 3.07
C ASN A 509 10.93 -5.31 3.41
N MET A 510 10.11 -4.66 2.59
CA MET A 510 9.72 -3.27 2.74
C MET A 510 8.20 -3.14 2.78
N PHE A 511 7.73 -2.15 3.53
CA PHE A 511 6.34 -1.74 3.56
C PHE A 511 6.22 -0.21 3.57
N PRO A 512 5.04 0.36 3.28
CA PRO A 512 4.84 1.80 3.29
C PRO A 512 5.14 2.42 4.65
N VAL A 513 5.90 3.52 4.66
CA VAL A 513 6.04 4.34 5.87
C VAL A 513 4.79 5.22 5.98
N ASP A 514 3.95 4.94 6.95
CA ASP A 514 2.77 5.75 7.30
C ASP A 514 3.11 6.62 8.52
N PHE A 515 3.34 7.91 8.29
CA PHE A 515 3.73 8.85 9.35
C PHE A 515 2.59 9.10 10.35
N GLN A 516 1.34 8.97 9.97
CA GLN A 516 0.21 9.08 10.89
C GLN A 516 0.22 7.94 11.90
N LEU A 517 0.40 6.71 11.44
CA LEU A 517 0.53 5.54 12.31
C LEU A 517 1.83 5.62 13.13
N LEU A 518 2.96 5.95 12.50
CA LEU A 518 4.26 6.06 13.17
C LEU A 518 4.21 7.06 14.32
N ASN A 519 3.66 8.25 14.09
CA ASN A 519 3.52 9.27 15.14
C ASN A 519 2.61 8.77 16.27
N SER A 520 1.46 8.14 15.94
CA SER A 520 0.54 7.57 16.93
C SER A 520 1.23 6.53 17.81
N ILE A 521 1.96 5.59 17.23
CA ILE A 521 2.66 4.55 18.00
C ILE A 521 3.84 5.11 18.80
N GLN A 522 4.57 6.09 18.28
CA GLN A 522 5.66 6.74 19.02
C GLN A 522 5.14 7.57 20.19
N GLU A 523 4.04 8.31 20.00
CA GLU A 523 3.40 9.07 21.09
C GLU A 523 2.81 8.16 22.17
N ASN A 524 2.18 7.05 21.78
CA ASN A 524 1.51 6.13 22.70
C ASN A 524 2.47 5.17 23.43
N TYR A 525 3.57 4.77 22.79
CA TYR A 525 4.42 3.67 23.26
C TYR A 525 5.92 4.01 23.35
N GLY A 526 6.36 5.12 22.76
CA GLY A 526 7.77 5.53 22.79
C GLY A 526 8.70 4.69 21.91
N THR A 527 8.20 3.75 21.13
CA THR A 527 8.98 2.86 20.26
C THR A 527 8.32 2.71 18.89
N SER A 528 9.13 2.50 17.85
CA SER A 528 8.68 2.18 16.49
C SER A 528 8.79 0.68 16.15
N LYS A 529 9.18 -0.16 17.10
CA LYS A 529 9.36 -1.59 16.89
C LYS A 529 8.07 -2.33 17.18
N VAL A 530 7.61 -3.13 16.21
CA VAL A 530 6.37 -3.90 16.31
C VAL A 530 6.66 -5.37 16.10
N MET A 531 6.19 -6.21 17.02
CA MET A 531 6.31 -7.65 16.97
C MET A 531 4.97 -8.31 16.65
N PHE A 532 4.97 -9.12 15.62
CA PHE A 532 3.91 -10.07 15.30
C PHE A 532 4.36 -11.49 15.64
N SER A 533 3.45 -12.32 16.06
CA SER A 533 3.73 -13.74 16.34
C SER A 533 2.59 -14.65 15.90
N LEU A 534 2.97 -15.81 15.39
CA LEU A 534 2.06 -16.87 14.97
C LEU A 534 2.48 -18.17 15.63
N VAL A 535 1.51 -18.93 16.13
CA VAL A 535 1.69 -20.33 16.51
C VAL A 535 0.77 -21.21 15.70
N GLU A 536 1.36 -22.12 14.96
CA GLU A 536 0.64 -23.19 14.29
C GLU A 536 0.89 -24.51 15.00
N HIS A 537 -0.19 -25.20 15.34
CA HIS A 537 -0.11 -26.52 15.95
C HIS A 537 -0.97 -27.53 15.19
N GLU A 538 -0.37 -28.61 14.71
CA GLU A 538 -1.07 -29.68 14.07
C GLU A 538 -1.03 -30.96 14.90
N TYR A 539 -2.20 -31.56 15.12
CA TYR A 539 -2.36 -32.89 15.66
C TYR A 539 -2.87 -33.85 14.57
N ALA A 540 -1.96 -34.61 13.98
CA ALA A 540 -2.26 -35.63 12.98
C ALA A 540 -1.77 -37.00 13.47
N PRO A 541 -2.67 -37.90 13.90
CA PRO A 541 -2.26 -39.24 14.35
C PRO A 541 -1.74 -40.12 13.23
N ASP A 542 -2.16 -39.92 12.00
CA ASP A 542 -1.74 -40.66 10.79
C ASP A 542 -2.12 -39.88 9.51
N ILE A 543 -1.16 -39.58 8.63
CA ILE A 543 -1.29 -39.12 7.23
C ILE A 543 -1.10 -37.62 6.95
N ASN A 544 -0.20 -37.39 6.01
CA ASN A 544 0.25 -36.20 5.32
C ASN A 544 -0.85 -35.37 4.61
N PHE A 545 -1.34 -34.26 5.18
CA PHE A 545 -2.13 -33.26 4.45
C PHE A 545 -1.88 -31.81 4.89
N GLY A 546 -0.85 -31.52 5.68
CA GLY A 546 -0.67 -30.21 6.35
C GLY A 546 -0.12 -29.07 5.50
N THR A 547 0.48 -29.31 4.35
CA THR A 547 1.26 -28.28 3.64
C THR A 547 0.46 -27.38 2.69
N LEU A 548 -0.84 -27.55 2.55
CA LEU A 548 -1.62 -26.80 1.56
C LEU A 548 -2.43 -25.62 2.13
N TYR A 549 -2.60 -25.50 3.44
CA TYR A 549 -3.50 -24.49 4.03
C TYR A 549 -2.82 -23.40 4.88
N SER A 550 -1.61 -23.59 5.36
CA SER A 550 -0.88 -22.54 6.06
C SER A 550 -0.52 -21.33 5.17
N SER A 551 -0.47 -21.54 3.86
CA SER A 551 -0.22 -20.50 2.85
C SER A 551 -1.36 -19.48 2.67
N ILE A 552 -2.55 -19.73 3.24
CA ILE A 552 -3.72 -18.86 3.06
C ILE A 552 -3.82 -17.78 4.15
N ILE A 553 -3.25 -18.02 5.33
CA ILE A 553 -3.41 -17.13 6.50
C ILE A 553 -2.13 -16.35 6.82
N PHE A 554 -0.97 -16.91 6.45
CA PHE A 554 0.32 -16.25 6.65
C PHE A 554 1.17 -16.28 5.39
N PRO A 555 1.95 -15.20 5.18
CA PRO A 555 2.68 -15.02 3.94
C PRO A 555 3.86 -15.93 3.74
N PRO A 556 4.30 -16.02 2.47
CA PRO A 556 5.49 -16.76 2.04
C PRO A 556 6.80 -16.39 2.74
N ILE A 557 6.88 -15.22 3.37
CA ILE A 557 8.07 -14.80 4.14
C ILE A 557 8.49 -15.85 5.16
N PHE A 558 7.54 -16.58 5.75
CA PHE A 558 7.84 -17.67 6.68
C PHE A 558 8.06 -19.03 5.99
N LEU A 559 7.62 -19.19 4.72
CA LEU A 559 7.76 -20.44 3.96
C LEU A 559 9.18 -20.65 3.38
N ILE A 560 10.02 -19.62 3.29
CA ILE A 560 11.40 -19.71 2.76
C ILE A 560 12.28 -20.66 3.60
N TYR A 561 11.90 -20.99 4.82
CA TYR A 561 12.64 -21.84 5.75
C TYR A 561 12.09 -23.24 5.98
N PHE A 562 11.14 -23.72 5.15
CA PHE A 562 10.61 -25.09 5.28
C PHE A 562 11.52 -26.15 4.65
N PRO A 563 12.25 -26.96 5.41
CA PRO A 563 12.72 -28.25 4.92
C PRO A 563 11.56 -29.26 4.90
N ASN A 564 11.42 -30.00 3.81
CA ASN A 564 10.48 -31.12 3.59
C ASN A 564 10.31 -32.04 4.82
N ALA A 565 9.45 -31.70 5.76
CA ALA A 565 9.15 -32.54 6.90
C ALA A 565 7.92 -33.41 6.62
N ILE A 566 8.14 -34.71 6.56
CA ILE A 566 7.08 -35.72 6.61
C ILE A 566 6.55 -35.71 8.05
N LEU A 567 5.33 -35.22 8.23
CA LEU A 567 4.75 -34.95 9.54
C LEU A 567 3.86 -36.12 9.98
N THR A 568 4.33 -36.88 10.97
CA THR A 568 3.47 -37.79 11.74
C THR A 568 3.52 -37.36 13.20
N GLY A 569 2.38 -37.04 13.79
CA GLY A 569 2.29 -36.70 15.23
C GLY A 569 1.89 -35.26 15.53
N ASN A 570 2.30 -34.76 16.68
CA ASN A 570 2.14 -33.35 17.08
C ASN A 570 3.28 -32.52 16.48
N ASN A 571 2.93 -31.44 15.79
CA ASN A 571 3.88 -30.49 15.24
C ASN A 571 3.49 -29.10 15.71
N THR A 572 4.47 -28.33 16.14
CA THR A 572 4.26 -26.93 16.54
C THR A 572 5.32 -26.07 15.88
N GLU A 573 4.86 -24.98 15.31
CA GLU A 573 5.70 -23.94 14.75
C GLU A 573 5.38 -22.60 15.41
N ILE A 574 6.42 -21.85 15.75
CA ILE A 574 6.34 -20.48 16.27
C ILE A 574 7.06 -19.59 15.29
N ASN A 575 6.36 -18.63 14.74
CA ASN A 575 6.92 -17.63 13.83
C ASN A 575 6.80 -16.25 14.51
N VAL A 576 7.88 -15.48 14.48
CA VAL A 576 7.92 -14.13 15.01
C VAL A 576 8.54 -13.20 13.99
N LEU A 577 7.88 -12.08 13.75
CA LEU A 577 8.28 -11.03 12.83
C LEU A 577 8.44 -9.72 13.61
N ILE A 578 9.59 -9.07 13.43
CA ILE A 578 9.87 -7.74 14.00
C ILE A 578 9.90 -6.73 12.86
N LEU A 579 9.04 -5.72 12.95
CA LEU A 579 9.00 -4.60 12.01
C LEU A 579 9.65 -3.36 12.62
N ASP A 580 10.39 -2.65 11.81
CA ASP A 580 10.82 -1.27 12.07
C ASP A 580 9.91 -0.31 11.31
N MET A 581 8.94 0.27 11.99
CA MET A 581 7.95 1.19 11.39
C MET A 581 8.58 2.49 10.92
N GLU A 582 9.67 2.92 11.53
CA GLU A 582 10.40 4.12 11.12
C GLU A 582 11.20 3.87 9.84
N ALA A 583 11.82 2.72 9.73
CA ALA A 583 12.56 2.34 8.53
C ALA A 583 11.65 1.85 7.38
N GLY A 584 10.42 1.43 7.66
CA GLY A 584 9.52 0.78 6.70
C GLY A 584 10.06 -0.57 6.24
N LYS A 585 10.70 -1.32 7.14
CA LYS A 585 11.38 -2.59 6.82
C LYS A 585 11.14 -3.67 7.86
N ILE A 586 11.19 -4.92 7.41
CA ILE A 586 11.31 -6.06 8.30
C ILE A 586 12.71 -6.03 8.90
N GLU A 587 12.81 -5.94 10.20
CA GLU A 587 14.08 -5.95 10.92
C GLU A 587 14.58 -7.37 11.15
N ASN A 588 13.68 -8.29 11.51
CA ASN A 588 14.02 -9.69 11.70
C ASN A 588 12.80 -10.61 11.58
N GLY A 589 13.03 -11.86 11.15
CA GLY A 589 12.08 -12.96 11.19
C GLY A 589 12.71 -14.17 11.87
N MET A 590 12.02 -14.78 12.82
CA MET A 590 12.48 -15.95 13.56
C MET A 590 11.44 -17.04 13.52
N SER A 591 11.87 -18.29 13.25
CA SER A 591 10.99 -19.46 13.22
C SER A 591 11.57 -20.58 14.12
N TYR A 592 10.71 -21.20 14.89
CA TYR A 592 11.02 -22.33 15.74
C TYR A 592 10.05 -23.47 15.49
N TYR A 593 10.58 -24.63 15.15
CA TYR A 593 9.81 -25.83 14.88
C TYR A 593 10.17 -26.94 15.87
N PHE A 594 9.16 -27.63 16.42
CA PHE A 594 9.35 -28.79 17.26
C PHE A 594 8.22 -29.82 17.12
N LYS A 595 8.60 -31.11 17.27
CA LYS A 595 7.69 -32.26 17.14
C LYS A 595 7.07 -32.61 18.49
N ASP A 596 6.29 -31.72 19.09
CA ASP A 596 5.58 -31.95 20.36
C ASP A 596 4.34 -31.04 20.44
N SER A 597 3.46 -31.36 21.39
CA SER A 597 2.34 -30.49 21.72
C SER A 597 2.85 -29.23 22.42
N PRO A 598 2.35 -28.03 22.09
CA PRO A 598 2.83 -26.77 22.66
C PRO A 598 2.47 -26.66 24.15
N LYS A 599 3.45 -26.88 24.98
CA LYS A 599 3.32 -26.71 26.44
C LYS A 599 3.84 -25.35 26.87
N ARG A 600 3.29 -24.77 27.95
CA ARG A 600 3.68 -23.46 28.48
C ARG A 600 5.21 -23.32 28.64
N ILE A 601 5.89 -24.38 29.13
CA ILE A 601 7.36 -24.35 29.35
C ILE A 601 8.11 -24.25 28.01
N GLN A 602 7.70 -24.99 27.00
CA GLN A 602 8.36 -24.98 25.69
C GLN A 602 8.14 -23.65 24.98
N LEU A 603 6.88 -23.17 24.94
CA LEU A 603 6.56 -21.85 24.38
C LEU A 603 7.33 -20.73 25.09
N GLY A 604 7.38 -20.78 26.43
CA GLY A 604 8.14 -19.82 27.23
C GLY A 604 9.64 -19.86 26.95
N ALA A 605 10.24 -21.05 26.77
CA ALA A 605 11.66 -21.17 26.46
C ALA A 605 12.02 -20.54 25.10
N HIS A 606 11.21 -20.78 24.06
CA HIS A 606 11.42 -20.18 22.75
C HIS A 606 11.19 -18.67 22.77
N MET A 607 10.13 -18.21 23.42
CA MET A 607 9.89 -16.76 23.55
C MET A 607 10.98 -16.08 24.37
N TYR A 608 11.51 -16.70 25.41
CA TYR A 608 12.64 -16.16 26.15
C TYR A 608 13.89 -16.02 25.28
N ASP A 609 14.20 -17.02 24.44
CA ASP A 609 15.32 -16.96 23.50
C ASP A 609 15.13 -15.79 22.49
N ILE A 610 13.91 -15.59 21.99
CA ILE A 610 13.56 -14.48 21.11
C ILE A 610 13.80 -13.14 21.82
N PHE A 611 13.20 -12.92 23.00
CA PHE A 611 13.35 -11.65 23.72
C PHE A 611 14.79 -11.40 24.18
N LYS A 612 15.53 -12.45 24.49
CA LYS A 612 16.96 -12.33 24.79
C LYS A 612 17.78 -11.86 23.58
N LYS A 613 17.41 -12.28 22.36
CA LYS A 613 18.02 -11.79 21.11
C LYS A 613 17.63 -10.35 20.82
N LEU A 614 16.45 -9.89 21.24
CA LEU A 614 16.04 -8.50 21.10
C LEU A 614 16.81 -7.57 22.04
N SER A 615 17.01 -7.98 23.31
CA SER A 615 17.54 -7.13 24.37
C SER A 615 19.04 -6.84 24.24
N THR A 616 19.46 -5.60 24.57
CA THR A 616 20.88 -5.19 24.69
C THR A 616 21.53 -5.56 26.00
N THR A 617 20.78 -6.05 26.97
CA THR A 617 21.31 -6.28 28.33
C THR A 617 22.01 -7.63 28.40
N PRO A 618 23.34 -7.70 28.66
CA PRO A 618 23.98 -8.95 28.96
C PRO A 618 23.28 -9.57 30.18
N THR A 619 22.72 -10.73 30.03
CA THR A 619 22.24 -11.51 31.19
C THR A 619 23.46 -12.00 31.94
N ASN A 620 23.68 -11.49 33.17
CA ASN A 620 24.63 -12.05 34.11
C ASN A 620 24.31 -13.51 34.45
#